data_e031b8c6674060734282b644a05138b7
#
_entry.id   e031b8c6674060734282b644a05138b7
#
_cell.length_a   1.000
_cell.length_b   1.000
_cell.length_c   1.000
_cell.angle_alpha   90.00
_cell.angle_beta   90.00
_cell.angle_gamma   90.00
#
_symmetry.space_group_name_H-M   'P 1'
#
loop_
_entity.id
_entity.type
_entity.pdbx_description
1 polymer ?
#
loop_
_entity_poly.entity_id
_entity_poly.type
_entity_poly.pdbx_seq_one_letter_code
_entity_poly.pdbx_strand_id
1 'polypeptide(L)'
;MNNNYFDYLEELFHDWRYDHPKIMYGIVRAMKPEVVVEVGTYRGYTACFLAKALQENGKGRIYCIDNFSLHEHVEKYGDPKQHLIDNFTKAGVLDVVTLLEGNSDEVQLPDKVDFGYVDGWHSYKVCKRDFMMLWDRGAKVIGFDDVRNCVGTKLFLKELRDNPLPNCDIMEFSADNGLALVSRRPENFPLDFSQELPDNPGTDITAMTEDEKKEYLKGVSKITGVDYKKLFL
;
A
#
# COMPACT_ATOMS: atom_id res chain seq x y z
N MET A 1 -21.71 -23.49 -7.13
CA MET A 1 -21.18 -22.27 -7.76
C MET A 1 -20.01 -21.82 -6.91
N ASN A 2 -18.79 -21.92 -7.43
CA ASN A 2 -17.61 -21.36 -6.73
C ASN A 2 -17.60 -19.86 -6.99
N ASN A 3 -18.41 -19.09 -6.25
CA ASN A 3 -18.23 -17.64 -6.27
C ASN A 3 -16.90 -17.35 -5.62
N ASN A 4 -16.01 -16.71 -6.38
CA ASN A 4 -14.75 -16.20 -5.87
C ASN A 4 -15.06 -15.28 -4.66
N TYR A 5 -14.25 -15.31 -3.61
CA TYR A 5 -14.44 -14.44 -2.45
C TYR A 5 -14.52 -12.94 -2.82
N PHE A 6 -13.79 -12.53 -3.84
CA PHE A 6 -13.83 -11.14 -4.33
C PHE A 6 -15.17 -10.80 -4.98
N ASP A 7 -15.77 -11.72 -5.74
CA ASP A 7 -17.12 -11.52 -6.29
C ASP A 7 -18.15 -11.37 -5.17
N TYR A 8 -17.98 -12.12 -4.08
CA TYR A 8 -18.81 -11.97 -2.88
C TYR A 8 -18.64 -10.59 -2.21
N LEU A 9 -17.41 -10.09 -2.06
CA LEU A 9 -17.17 -8.74 -1.54
C LEU A 9 -17.78 -7.67 -2.45
N GLU A 10 -17.64 -7.82 -3.76
CA GLU A 10 -18.24 -6.89 -4.73
C GLU A 10 -19.77 -6.91 -4.68
N GLU A 11 -20.39 -8.04 -4.34
CA GLU A 11 -21.81 -8.12 -4.10
C GLU A 11 -22.22 -7.49 -2.76
N LEU A 12 -21.45 -7.74 -1.70
CA LEU A 12 -21.70 -7.17 -0.37
C LEU A 12 -21.62 -5.63 -0.37
N PHE A 13 -20.70 -5.06 -1.17
CA PHE A 13 -20.46 -3.63 -1.30
C PHE A 13 -20.92 -3.09 -2.67
N HIS A 14 -22.00 -3.61 -3.23
CA HIS A 14 -22.44 -3.41 -4.62
C HIS A 14 -22.56 -1.95 -5.08
N ASP A 15 -22.76 -1.02 -4.16
CA ASP A 15 -22.88 0.43 -4.39
C ASP A 15 -21.55 1.19 -4.16
N TRP A 16 -20.44 0.48 -3.88
CA TRP A 16 -19.15 1.07 -3.57
C TRP A 16 -18.02 0.10 -3.94
N ARG A 17 -17.63 0.10 -5.22
CA ARG A 17 -16.65 -0.84 -5.75
C ARG A 17 -15.50 -0.11 -6.42
N TYR A 18 -14.28 -0.56 -6.09
CA TYR A 18 -13.02 -0.11 -6.68
C TYR A 18 -12.13 -1.32 -6.95
N ASP A 19 -11.23 -1.21 -7.94
CA ASP A 19 -10.30 -2.28 -8.28
C ASP A 19 -8.99 -2.21 -7.49
N HIS A 20 -8.59 -1.03 -7.01
CA HIS A 20 -7.33 -0.86 -6.29
C HIS A 20 -7.21 -1.68 -4.98
N PRO A 21 -8.27 -2.04 -4.23
CA PRO A 21 -8.14 -2.95 -3.09
C PRO A 21 -7.60 -4.32 -3.47
N LYS A 22 -7.85 -4.80 -4.71
CA LYS A 22 -7.28 -6.04 -5.24
C LYS A 22 -5.76 -5.95 -5.43
N ILE A 23 -5.26 -4.78 -5.84
CA ILE A 23 -3.82 -4.51 -5.93
C ILE A 23 -3.19 -4.59 -4.54
N MET A 24 -3.79 -3.94 -3.56
CA MET A 24 -3.28 -3.94 -2.19
C MET A 24 -3.38 -5.31 -1.52
N TYR A 25 -4.45 -6.07 -1.78
CA TYR A 25 -4.51 -7.47 -1.38
C TYR A 25 -3.30 -8.25 -1.89
N GLY A 26 -2.96 -8.11 -3.18
CA GLY A 26 -1.78 -8.77 -3.77
C GLY A 26 -0.47 -8.38 -3.07
N ILE A 27 -0.30 -7.10 -2.75
CA ILE A 27 0.87 -6.58 -2.04
C ILE A 27 0.96 -7.17 -0.63
N VAL A 28 -0.14 -7.15 0.14
CA VAL A 28 -0.19 -7.72 1.50
C VAL A 28 0.05 -9.24 1.48
N ARG A 29 -0.45 -9.95 0.45
CA ARG A 29 -0.14 -11.38 0.24
C ARG A 29 1.35 -11.63 0.04
N ALA A 30 2.01 -10.80 -0.76
CA ALA A 30 3.44 -10.92 -1.07
C ALA A 30 4.32 -10.51 0.12
N MET A 31 3.99 -9.41 0.79
CA MET A 31 4.78 -8.87 1.91
C MET A 31 4.64 -9.68 3.20
N LYS A 32 3.48 -10.32 3.42
CA LYS A 32 3.13 -11.04 4.65
C LYS A 32 3.37 -10.21 5.91
N PRO A 33 2.81 -8.98 6.00
CA PRO A 33 3.00 -8.09 7.14
C PRO A 33 2.38 -8.67 8.41
N GLU A 34 2.89 -8.26 9.57
CA GLU A 34 2.29 -8.59 10.87
C GLU A 34 1.34 -7.50 11.35
N VAL A 35 1.64 -6.24 11.02
CA VAL A 35 0.84 -5.08 11.40
C VAL A 35 0.48 -4.26 10.17
N VAL A 36 -0.82 -4.21 9.89
CA VAL A 36 -1.44 -3.37 8.85
C VAL A 36 -2.27 -2.29 9.54
N VAL A 37 -2.22 -1.05 9.05
CA VAL A 37 -3.04 0.06 9.55
C VAL A 37 -3.78 0.70 8.38
N GLU A 38 -5.08 0.87 8.50
CA GLU A 38 -5.92 1.65 7.59
C GLU A 38 -6.46 2.87 8.32
N VAL A 39 -6.31 4.05 7.72
CA VAL A 39 -6.86 5.32 8.22
C VAL A 39 -8.03 5.71 7.33
N GLY A 40 -9.23 5.81 7.91
CA GLY A 40 -10.47 6.03 7.16
C GLY A 40 -11.05 4.73 6.64
N THR A 41 -11.66 3.96 7.50
CA THR A 41 -12.18 2.63 7.11
C THR A 41 -13.58 2.67 6.52
N TYR A 42 -14.37 3.69 6.88
CA TYR A 42 -15.74 3.89 6.40
C TYR A 42 -16.60 2.63 6.56
N ARG A 43 -16.94 1.94 5.45
CA ARG A 43 -17.76 0.70 5.43
C ARG A 43 -16.93 -0.57 5.44
N GLY A 44 -15.61 -0.46 5.33
CA GLY A 44 -14.67 -1.57 5.42
C GLY A 44 -14.40 -2.31 4.10
N TYR A 45 -14.72 -1.73 2.94
CA TYR A 45 -14.50 -2.40 1.66
C TYR A 45 -13.02 -2.76 1.47
N THR A 46 -12.12 -1.78 1.52
CA THR A 46 -10.68 -2.01 1.40
C THR A 46 -10.13 -2.87 2.54
N ALA A 47 -10.56 -2.58 3.78
CA ALA A 47 -10.18 -3.36 4.95
C ALA A 47 -10.49 -4.87 4.79
N CYS A 48 -11.63 -5.23 4.19
CA CYS A 48 -11.98 -6.63 3.94
C CYS A 48 -10.97 -7.34 3.02
N PHE A 49 -10.46 -6.66 1.98
CA PHE A 49 -9.41 -7.22 1.11
C PHE A 49 -8.09 -7.40 1.86
N LEU A 50 -7.68 -6.39 2.62
CA LEU A 50 -6.45 -6.44 3.42
C LEU A 50 -6.54 -7.52 4.51
N ALA A 51 -7.66 -7.59 5.23
CA ALA A 51 -7.92 -8.60 6.25
C ALA A 51 -7.94 -10.03 5.67
N LYS A 52 -8.56 -10.22 4.50
CA LYS A 52 -8.55 -11.50 3.79
C LYS A 52 -7.14 -11.94 3.41
N ALA A 53 -6.31 -11.00 2.96
CA ALA A 53 -4.90 -11.28 2.66
C ALA A 53 -4.14 -11.75 3.91
N LEU A 54 -4.40 -11.15 5.08
CA LEU A 54 -3.79 -11.54 6.35
C LEU A 54 -4.24 -12.93 6.80
N GLN A 55 -5.54 -13.23 6.71
CA GLN A 55 -6.06 -14.59 7.00
C GLN A 55 -5.38 -15.65 6.14
N GLU A 56 -5.27 -15.42 4.84
CA GLU A 56 -4.62 -16.35 3.91
C GLU A 56 -3.10 -16.42 4.09
N ASN A 57 -2.48 -15.41 4.67
CA ASN A 57 -1.09 -15.44 5.10
C ASN A 57 -0.90 -16.28 6.40
N GLY A 58 -2.00 -16.55 7.12
CA GLY A 58 -1.98 -17.24 8.40
C GLY A 58 -1.35 -16.43 9.53
N LYS A 59 -1.17 -15.11 9.33
CA LYS A 59 -0.59 -14.20 10.34
C LYS A 59 -0.94 -12.75 10.04
N GLY A 60 -0.78 -11.92 11.07
CA GLY A 60 -0.94 -10.47 11.01
C GLY A 60 -2.33 -10.02 11.43
N ARG A 61 -2.45 -8.71 11.66
CA ARG A 61 -3.66 -8.03 12.08
C ARG A 61 -3.77 -6.67 11.40
N ILE A 62 -4.99 -6.30 11.04
CA ILE A 62 -5.30 -4.96 10.56
C ILE A 62 -5.93 -4.13 11.67
N TYR A 63 -5.44 -2.90 11.84
CA TYR A 63 -5.97 -1.86 12.71
C TYR A 63 -6.69 -0.84 11.84
N CYS A 64 -8.00 -0.78 11.98
CA CYS A 64 -8.90 0.07 11.23
C CYS A 64 -9.26 1.29 12.06
N ILE A 65 -8.91 2.49 11.59
CA ILE A 65 -9.16 3.75 12.29
C ILE A 65 -10.32 4.47 11.61
N ASP A 66 -11.35 4.82 12.37
CA ASP A 66 -12.43 5.68 11.90
C ASP A 66 -13.06 6.44 13.09
N ASN A 67 -13.43 7.69 12.88
CA ASN A 67 -14.12 8.50 13.89
C ASN A 67 -15.64 8.49 13.73
N PHE A 68 -16.16 7.80 12.69
CA PHE A 68 -17.57 7.63 12.39
C PHE A 68 -18.36 8.95 12.26
N SER A 69 -17.71 10.04 11.85
CA SER A 69 -18.31 11.38 11.80
C SER A 69 -19.06 11.71 10.50
N LEU A 70 -19.08 10.80 9.52
CA LEU A 70 -19.76 11.03 8.24
C LEU A 70 -21.28 10.96 8.41
N HIS A 71 -21.97 12.12 8.37
CA HIS A 71 -23.41 12.22 8.51
C HIS A 71 -24.20 11.40 7.47
N GLU A 72 -23.74 11.40 6.22
CA GLU A 72 -24.37 10.61 5.14
C GLU A 72 -24.39 9.11 5.45
N HIS A 73 -23.38 8.62 6.15
CA HIS A 73 -23.32 7.23 6.58
C HIS A 73 -24.40 6.93 7.63
N VAL A 74 -24.57 7.83 8.61
CA VAL A 74 -25.60 7.69 9.66
C VAL A 74 -27.01 7.71 9.07
N GLU A 75 -27.27 8.63 8.14
CA GLU A 75 -28.59 8.74 7.50
C GLU A 75 -28.94 7.50 6.68
N LYS A 76 -27.96 6.90 5.99
CA LYS A 76 -28.19 5.77 5.09
C LYS A 76 -28.18 4.40 5.80
N TYR A 77 -27.32 4.22 6.79
CA TYR A 77 -27.03 2.90 7.37
C TYR A 77 -27.27 2.81 8.88
N GLY A 78 -27.69 3.89 9.56
CA GLY A 78 -27.85 3.94 11.01
C GLY A 78 -26.53 4.09 11.75
N ASP A 79 -26.26 3.26 12.75
CA ASP A 79 -25.00 3.29 13.49
C ASP A 79 -23.83 2.86 12.58
N PRO A 80 -22.91 3.78 12.20
CA PRO A 80 -21.86 3.48 11.25
C PRO A 80 -20.82 2.49 11.79
N LYS A 81 -20.58 2.48 13.09
CA LYS A 81 -19.67 1.53 13.72
C LYS A 81 -20.25 0.12 13.71
N GLN A 82 -21.53 -0.02 14.08
CA GLN A 82 -22.20 -1.31 14.03
C GLN A 82 -22.29 -1.82 12.59
N HIS A 83 -22.60 -0.95 11.63
CA HIS A 83 -22.64 -1.31 10.21
C HIS A 83 -21.28 -1.85 9.71
N LEU A 84 -20.17 -1.23 10.11
CA LEU A 84 -18.82 -1.69 9.79
C LEU A 84 -18.54 -3.08 10.40
N ILE A 85 -18.89 -3.30 11.67
CA ILE A 85 -18.74 -4.60 12.35
C ILE A 85 -19.56 -5.67 11.66
N ASP A 86 -20.77 -5.35 11.23
CA ASP A 86 -21.65 -6.27 10.50
C ASP A 86 -21.04 -6.65 9.14
N ASN A 87 -20.41 -5.69 8.43
CA ASN A 87 -19.73 -5.96 7.17
C ASN A 87 -18.51 -6.88 7.37
N PHE A 88 -17.67 -6.64 8.38
CA PHE A 88 -16.56 -7.53 8.71
C PHE A 88 -17.01 -8.93 9.09
N THR A 89 -18.13 -9.01 9.82
CA THR A 89 -18.75 -10.30 10.20
C THR A 89 -19.23 -11.05 8.96
N LYS A 90 -19.97 -10.39 8.06
CA LYS A 90 -20.44 -10.97 6.80
C LYS A 90 -19.28 -11.38 5.90
N ALA A 91 -18.23 -10.55 5.83
CA ALA A 91 -17.02 -10.87 5.07
C ALA A 91 -16.18 -11.99 5.72
N GLY A 92 -16.47 -12.39 6.97
CA GLY A 92 -15.76 -13.45 7.68
C GLY A 92 -14.31 -13.07 8.04
N VAL A 93 -14.03 -11.79 8.28
CA VAL A 93 -12.65 -11.29 8.53
C VAL A 93 -12.45 -10.66 9.91
N LEU A 94 -13.49 -10.63 10.74
CA LEU A 94 -13.47 -9.93 12.03
C LEU A 94 -12.39 -10.43 12.99
N ASP A 95 -11.98 -11.68 12.87
CA ASP A 95 -10.95 -12.32 13.72
C ASP A 95 -9.55 -11.70 13.59
N VAL A 96 -9.24 -11.09 12.44
CA VAL A 96 -7.96 -10.41 12.17
C VAL A 96 -8.06 -8.89 12.20
N VAL A 97 -9.23 -8.32 12.51
CA VAL A 97 -9.48 -6.88 12.57
C VAL A 97 -9.43 -6.37 14.01
N THR A 98 -8.85 -5.20 14.21
CA THR A 98 -8.98 -4.38 15.42
C THR A 98 -9.51 -3.02 15.01
N LEU A 99 -10.66 -2.64 15.53
CA LEU A 99 -11.28 -1.33 15.27
C LEU A 99 -10.83 -0.32 16.32
N LEU A 100 -10.29 0.81 15.86
CA LEU A 100 -9.87 1.93 16.66
C LEU A 100 -10.78 3.12 16.36
N GLU A 101 -11.66 3.45 17.30
CA GLU A 101 -12.58 4.58 17.17
C GLU A 101 -11.91 5.88 17.57
N GLY A 102 -11.84 6.85 16.66
CA GLY A 102 -11.26 8.17 16.87
C GLY A 102 -10.51 8.69 15.67
N ASN A 103 -9.91 9.87 15.81
CA ASN A 103 -9.01 10.41 14.80
C ASN A 103 -7.65 9.71 14.86
N SER A 104 -6.95 9.67 13.75
CA SER A 104 -5.66 8.98 13.61
C SER A 104 -4.57 9.51 14.56
N ASP A 105 -4.65 10.78 14.97
CA ASP A 105 -3.74 11.42 15.93
C ASP A 105 -4.14 11.24 17.40
N GLU A 106 -5.29 10.64 17.68
CA GLU A 106 -5.83 10.43 19.03
C GLU A 106 -5.78 8.96 19.48
N VAL A 107 -5.82 8.04 18.51
CA VAL A 107 -5.85 6.60 18.81
C VAL A 107 -4.46 6.03 19.09
N GLN A 108 -4.42 5.01 19.95
CA GLN A 108 -3.17 4.32 20.24
C GLN A 108 -2.91 3.23 19.20
N LEU A 109 -1.87 3.43 18.40
CA LEU A 109 -1.39 2.47 17.40
C LEU A 109 -0.28 1.58 17.97
N PRO A 110 -0.05 0.41 17.35
CA PRO A 110 1.16 -0.37 17.57
C PRO A 110 2.42 0.45 17.30
N ASP A 111 3.49 0.20 18.07
CA ASP A 111 4.77 0.89 17.92
C ASP A 111 5.40 0.67 16.54
N LYS A 112 5.13 -0.49 15.94
CA LYS A 112 5.61 -0.86 14.61
C LYS A 112 4.45 -1.10 13.66
N VAL A 113 4.58 -0.59 12.44
CA VAL A 113 3.66 -0.82 11.32
C VAL A 113 4.46 -1.39 10.16
N ASP A 114 3.95 -2.41 9.48
CA ASP A 114 4.59 -2.98 8.29
C ASP A 114 3.98 -2.46 6.98
N PHE A 115 2.66 -2.25 6.96
CA PHE A 115 1.91 -1.73 5.81
C PHE A 115 0.86 -0.73 6.29
N GLY A 116 0.75 0.41 5.60
CA GLY A 116 -0.24 1.44 5.87
C GLY A 116 -1.15 1.72 4.68
N TYR A 117 -2.35 2.20 4.95
CA TYR A 117 -3.26 2.74 3.93
C TYR A 117 -3.91 4.02 4.45
N VAL A 118 -3.79 5.10 3.67
CA VAL A 118 -4.32 6.44 3.99
C VAL A 118 -5.49 6.72 3.07
N ASP A 119 -6.69 6.64 3.63
CA ASP A 119 -7.99 6.80 2.97
C ASP A 119 -8.97 7.61 3.84
N GLY A 120 -8.43 8.46 4.73
CA GLY A 120 -9.22 9.27 5.64
C GLY A 120 -9.59 10.62 5.03
N TRP A 121 -9.38 11.71 5.80
CA TRP A 121 -9.67 13.06 5.33
C TRP A 121 -8.57 13.56 4.39
N HIS A 122 -8.89 13.74 3.10
CA HIS A 122 -7.94 14.02 2.02
C HIS A 122 -7.42 15.46 1.96
N SER A 123 -7.39 16.21 3.08
CA SER A 123 -6.69 17.49 3.12
C SER A 123 -5.18 17.28 3.18
N TYR A 124 -4.40 18.20 2.59
CA TYR A 124 -2.95 18.12 2.57
C TYR A 124 -2.33 17.86 3.96
N LYS A 125 -2.80 18.61 4.99
CA LYS A 125 -2.26 18.49 6.35
C LYS A 125 -2.55 17.12 6.97
N VAL A 126 -3.75 16.59 6.75
CA VAL A 126 -4.16 15.29 7.31
C VAL A 126 -3.45 14.15 6.57
N CYS A 127 -3.40 14.17 5.24
CA CYS A 127 -2.65 13.17 4.47
C CYS A 127 -1.16 13.12 4.90
N LYS A 128 -0.53 14.29 5.06
CA LYS A 128 0.87 14.37 5.51
C LYS A 128 1.04 13.82 6.93
N ARG A 129 0.16 14.19 7.85
CA ARG A 129 0.19 13.70 9.24
C ARG A 129 0.03 12.18 9.29
N ASP A 130 -0.97 11.64 8.61
CA ASP A 130 -1.27 10.21 8.62
C ASP A 130 -0.14 9.40 7.97
N PHE A 131 0.43 9.92 6.88
CA PHE A 131 1.62 9.33 6.29
C PHE A 131 2.80 9.31 7.26
N MET A 132 3.16 10.45 7.86
CA MET A 132 4.30 10.53 8.77
C MET A 132 4.11 9.63 9.98
N MET A 133 2.89 9.56 10.51
CA MET A 133 2.54 8.66 11.61
C MET A 133 2.84 7.18 11.29
N LEU A 134 2.54 6.73 10.07
CA LEU A 134 2.81 5.37 9.62
C LEU A 134 4.30 5.18 9.24
N TRP A 135 4.88 6.19 8.56
CA TRP A 135 6.27 6.17 8.15
C TRP A 135 7.23 6.08 9.33
N ASP A 136 7.02 6.90 10.37
CA ASP A 136 7.86 6.94 11.57
C ASP A 136 7.76 5.63 12.39
N ARG A 137 6.68 4.86 12.22
CA ARG A 137 6.51 3.51 12.79
C ARG A 137 7.11 2.40 11.92
N GLY A 138 7.82 2.75 10.85
CA GLY A 138 8.59 1.81 10.04
C GLY A 138 7.79 1.14 8.93
N ALA A 139 6.63 1.67 8.53
CA ALA A 139 5.87 1.14 7.40
C ALA A 139 6.76 1.01 6.16
N LYS A 140 6.77 -0.17 5.56
CA LYS A 140 7.56 -0.47 4.36
C LYS A 140 6.85 -0.02 3.09
N VAL A 141 5.53 -0.07 3.10
CA VAL A 141 4.66 0.42 2.02
C VAL A 141 3.48 1.14 2.64
N ILE A 142 3.16 2.31 2.09
CA ILE A 142 1.97 3.08 2.45
C ILE A 142 1.20 3.39 1.17
N GLY A 143 -0.04 2.93 1.09
CA GLY A 143 -0.98 3.25 0.03
C GLY A 143 -1.75 4.54 0.31
N PHE A 144 -2.15 5.25 -0.75
CA PHE A 144 -3.03 6.41 -0.70
C PHE A 144 -4.18 6.24 -1.67
N ASP A 145 -5.40 6.49 -1.20
CA ASP A 145 -6.57 6.59 -2.08
C ASP A 145 -6.76 8.02 -2.62
N ASP A 146 -7.69 8.13 -3.56
CA ASP A 146 -8.17 9.39 -4.13
C ASP A 146 -7.09 10.32 -4.71
N VAL A 147 -6.00 9.74 -5.19
CA VAL A 147 -4.84 10.47 -5.73
C VAL A 147 -5.23 11.33 -6.95
N ARG A 148 -6.26 10.93 -7.71
CA ARG A 148 -6.72 11.67 -8.89
C ARG A 148 -7.80 12.71 -8.57
N ASN A 149 -8.58 12.51 -7.52
CA ASN A 149 -9.76 13.31 -7.22
C ASN A 149 -9.49 14.35 -6.14
N CYS A 150 -8.62 14.07 -5.18
CA CYS A 150 -8.40 14.93 -4.03
C CYS A 150 -7.16 15.81 -4.16
N VAL A 151 -7.36 17.12 -4.12
CA VAL A 151 -6.28 18.12 -4.26
C VAL A 151 -5.25 17.99 -3.14
N GLY A 152 -5.67 17.75 -1.91
CA GLY A 152 -4.74 17.65 -0.77
C GLY A 152 -3.81 16.46 -0.88
N THR A 153 -4.30 15.29 -1.30
CA THR A 153 -3.49 14.09 -1.57
C THR A 153 -2.47 14.37 -2.69
N LYS A 154 -2.91 15.00 -3.81
CA LYS A 154 -2.01 15.41 -4.90
C LYS A 154 -0.90 16.34 -4.44
N LEU A 155 -1.23 17.35 -3.64
CA LEU A 155 -0.27 18.33 -3.15
C LEU A 155 0.78 17.67 -2.24
N PHE A 156 0.36 16.76 -1.36
CA PHE A 156 1.29 16.04 -0.50
C PHE A 156 2.20 15.12 -1.29
N LEU A 157 1.66 14.32 -2.22
CA LEU A 157 2.49 13.44 -3.07
C LEU A 157 3.43 14.24 -3.97
N LYS A 158 3.02 15.43 -4.44
CA LYS A 158 3.92 16.33 -5.16
C LYS A 158 5.06 16.82 -4.26
N GLU A 159 4.76 17.27 -3.04
CA GLU A 159 5.81 17.67 -2.08
C GLU A 159 6.80 16.53 -1.83
N LEU A 160 6.28 15.31 -1.63
CA LEU A 160 7.10 14.14 -1.36
C LEU A 160 8.00 13.75 -2.56
N ARG A 161 7.57 14.05 -3.81
CA ARG A 161 8.41 13.89 -5.01
C ARG A 161 9.46 14.97 -5.12
N ASP A 162 9.07 16.22 -4.86
CA ASP A 162 9.98 17.37 -4.97
C ASP A 162 11.05 17.33 -3.85
N ASN A 163 10.70 16.77 -2.69
CA ASN A 163 11.53 16.66 -1.49
C ASN A 163 11.43 15.25 -0.91
N PRO A 164 12.00 14.23 -1.55
CA PRO A 164 11.83 12.85 -1.11
C PRO A 164 12.48 12.58 0.24
N LEU A 165 11.81 11.80 1.06
CA LEU A 165 12.44 11.23 2.25
C LEU A 165 13.54 10.23 1.84
N PRO A 166 14.55 10.00 2.69
CA PRO A 166 15.56 9.00 2.43
C PRO A 166 14.94 7.62 2.13
N ASN A 167 15.44 6.98 1.10
CA ASN A 167 14.98 5.65 0.67
C ASN A 167 13.48 5.56 0.36
N CYS A 168 12.88 6.63 -0.18
CA CYS A 168 11.47 6.71 -0.53
C CYS A 168 11.29 6.62 -2.05
N ASP A 169 10.42 5.69 -2.48
CA ASP A 169 9.97 5.56 -3.86
C ASP A 169 8.45 5.74 -3.93
N ILE A 170 7.97 6.35 -5.02
CA ILE A 170 6.55 6.59 -5.24
C ILE A 170 6.13 5.98 -6.57
N MET A 171 5.09 5.15 -6.55
CA MET A 171 4.45 4.58 -7.72
C MET A 171 2.98 4.98 -7.74
N GLU A 172 2.45 5.37 -8.90
CA GLU A 172 1.03 5.70 -9.09
C GLU A 172 0.36 4.77 -10.09
N PHE A 173 -0.87 4.43 -9.77
CA PHE A 173 -1.77 3.66 -10.63
C PHE A 173 -2.97 4.51 -10.99
N SER A 174 -3.35 4.46 -12.26
CA SER A 174 -4.53 5.18 -12.77
C SER A 174 -5.86 4.41 -12.55
N ALA A 175 -5.85 3.39 -11.70
CA ALA A 175 -7.06 2.64 -11.39
C ALA A 175 -8.03 3.50 -10.56
N ASP A 176 -9.29 3.48 -10.92
CA ASP A 176 -10.40 4.16 -10.22
C ASP A 176 -10.13 5.66 -9.96
N ASN A 177 -10.21 6.05 -8.69
CA ASN A 177 -9.91 7.40 -8.19
C ASN A 177 -8.39 7.68 -8.08
N GLY A 178 -7.57 6.70 -8.47
CA GLY A 178 -6.12 6.73 -8.39
C GLY A 178 -5.59 6.20 -7.07
N LEU A 179 -4.61 5.30 -7.18
CA LEU A 179 -3.85 4.73 -6.08
C LEU A 179 -2.40 5.18 -6.18
N ALA A 180 -1.82 5.64 -5.08
CA ALA A 180 -0.37 5.77 -4.98
C ALA A 180 0.18 4.82 -3.92
N LEU A 181 1.36 4.27 -4.19
CA LEU A 181 2.14 3.49 -3.24
C LEU A 181 3.44 4.22 -2.96
N VAL A 182 3.70 4.50 -1.71
CA VAL A 182 4.97 5.03 -1.22
C VAL A 182 5.69 3.89 -0.51
N SER A 183 6.87 3.53 -1.00
CA SER A 183 7.63 2.41 -0.46
C SER A 183 8.97 2.84 0.09
N ARG A 184 9.41 2.17 1.15
CA ARG A 184 10.73 2.34 1.74
C ARG A 184 11.69 1.31 1.13
N ARG A 185 12.74 1.80 0.45
CA ARG A 185 13.83 0.93 0.00
C ARG A 185 14.61 0.38 1.20
N PRO A 186 15.06 -0.88 1.16
CA PRO A 186 16.00 -1.38 2.15
C PRO A 186 17.27 -0.52 2.18
N GLU A 187 17.83 -0.29 3.37
CA GLU A 187 19.05 0.54 3.53
C GLU A 187 20.25 0.04 2.72
N ASN A 188 20.30 -1.28 2.45
CA ASN A 188 21.34 -1.94 1.66
C ASN A 188 20.86 -2.30 0.25
N PHE A 189 19.95 -1.53 -0.34
CA PHE A 189 19.55 -1.77 -1.72
C PHE A 189 20.75 -1.48 -2.64
N PRO A 190 21.29 -2.49 -3.37
CA PRO A 190 22.56 -2.39 -4.04
C PRO A 190 22.56 -1.47 -5.28
N LEU A 191 21.40 -0.95 -5.68
CA LEU A 191 21.27 -0.08 -6.84
C LEU A 191 21.27 1.38 -6.42
N ASP A 192 22.38 2.06 -6.64
CA ASP A 192 22.45 3.52 -6.62
C ASP A 192 21.99 4.05 -7.99
N PHE A 193 20.69 4.38 -8.08
CA PHE A 193 20.12 4.98 -9.29
C PHE A 193 20.58 6.43 -9.53
N SER A 194 21.35 7.03 -8.62
CA SER A 194 21.96 8.34 -8.84
C SER A 194 23.21 8.25 -9.73
N GLN A 195 23.78 7.07 -9.90
CA GLN A 195 24.84 6.86 -10.89
C GLN A 195 24.19 6.68 -12.26
N GLU A 196 24.57 7.52 -13.21
CA GLU A 196 24.19 7.34 -14.61
C GLU A 196 24.56 5.91 -15.03
N LEU A 197 23.54 5.07 -15.26
CA LEU A 197 23.77 3.82 -15.95
C LEU A 197 24.40 4.14 -17.31
N PRO A 198 25.42 3.41 -17.76
CA PRO A 198 25.99 3.64 -19.08
C PRO A 198 24.84 3.63 -20.11
N ASP A 199 24.89 4.57 -21.02
CA ASP A 199 23.83 5.05 -21.93
C ASP A 199 23.26 3.98 -22.88
N ASN A 200 23.12 2.74 -22.42
CA ASN A 200 22.50 1.68 -23.19
C ASN A 200 21.59 0.75 -22.37
N PRO A 201 20.43 1.26 -21.90
CA PRO A 201 19.47 0.45 -21.13
C PRO A 201 18.76 -0.63 -21.97
N GLY A 202 18.98 -0.65 -23.28
CA GLY A 202 18.35 -1.58 -24.20
C GLY A 202 19.31 -2.54 -24.90
N THR A 203 20.49 -2.77 -24.34
CA THR A 203 21.42 -3.71 -24.94
C THR A 203 20.85 -5.12 -24.89
N ASP A 204 20.44 -5.61 -26.04
CA ASP A 204 20.10 -7.02 -26.22
C ASP A 204 21.35 -7.87 -26.06
N ILE A 205 21.57 -8.36 -24.85
CA ILE A 205 22.71 -9.21 -24.53
C ILE A 205 22.71 -10.53 -25.31
N THR A 206 21.59 -10.92 -25.92
CA THR A 206 21.53 -12.12 -26.75
C THR A 206 22.26 -11.95 -28.08
N ALA A 207 22.40 -10.70 -28.55
CA ALA A 207 23.15 -10.36 -29.76
C ALA A 207 24.68 -10.21 -29.54
N MET A 208 25.13 -10.21 -28.27
CA MET A 208 26.55 -10.09 -27.92
C MET A 208 27.28 -11.44 -28.03
N THR A 209 28.56 -11.35 -28.38
CA THR A 209 29.48 -12.48 -28.21
C THR A 209 29.66 -12.80 -26.70
N GLU A 210 30.12 -14.00 -26.37
CA GLU A 210 30.35 -14.41 -24.99
C GLU A 210 31.37 -13.52 -24.25
N ASP A 211 32.37 -12.98 -24.96
CA ASP A 211 33.35 -12.07 -24.37
C ASP A 211 32.75 -10.69 -24.12
N GLU A 212 31.92 -10.15 -25.02
CA GLU A 212 31.20 -8.90 -24.83
C GLU A 212 30.20 -9.00 -23.67
N LYS A 213 29.43 -10.10 -23.58
CA LYS A 213 28.53 -10.36 -22.44
C LYS A 213 29.28 -10.33 -21.12
N LYS A 214 30.45 -11.01 -21.08
CA LYS A 214 31.26 -11.11 -19.88
C LYS A 214 31.80 -9.76 -19.43
N GLU A 215 32.21 -8.91 -20.37
CA GLU A 215 32.71 -7.59 -20.08
C GLU A 215 31.57 -6.64 -19.63
N TYR A 216 30.42 -6.69 -20.32
CA TYR A 216 29.21 -5.97 -19.94
C TYR A 216 28.75 -6.33 -18.52
N LEU A 217 28.64 -7.63 -18.21
CA LEU A 217 28.23 -8.12 -16.90
C LEU A 217 29.22 -7.80 -15.78
N LYS A 218 30.52 -7.74 -16.06
CA LYS A 218 31.51 -7.21 -15.11
C LYS A 218 31.28 -5.73 -14.83
N GLY A 219 30.93 -4.94 -15.85
CA GLY A 219 30.55 -3.54 -15.69
C GLY A 219 29.34 -3.38 -14.80
N VAL A 220 28.27 -4.12 -15.06
CA VAL A 220 27.05 -4.16 -14.23
C VAL A 220 27.36 -4.56 -12.79
N SER A 221 28.15 -5.63 -12.58
CA SER A 221 28.57 -6.10 -11.26
C SER A 221 29.35 -5.03 -10.47
N LYS A 222 30.21 -4.27 -11.14
CA LYS A 222 30.98 -3.18 -10.54
C LYS A 222 30.09 -2.03 -10.09
N ILE A 223 29.05 -1.70 -10.87
CA ILE A 223 28.10 -0.61 -10.58
C ILE A 223 27.10 -1.05 -9.52
N THR A 224 26.57 -2.27 -9.61
CA THR A 224 25.48 -2.74 -8.76
C THR A 224 25.93 -3.47 -7.49
N GLY A 225 27.20 -3.85 -7.39
CA GLY A 225 27.71 -4.71 -6.31
C GLY A 225 27.17 -6.15 -6.34
N VAL A 226 26.36 -6.50 -7.33
CA VAL A 226 25.78 -7.85 -7.48
C VAL A 226 26.74 -8.74 -8.26
N ASP A 227 27.10 -9.91 -7.71
CA ASP A 227 27.91 -10.89 -8.45
C ASP A 227 27.14 -11.39 -9.68
N TYR A 228 27.62 -11.00 -10.87
CA TYR A 228 26.99 -11.33 -12.14
C TYR A 228 26.84 -12.84 -12.37
N LYS A 229 27.68 -13.68 -11.73
CA LYS A 229 27.56 -15.13 -11.80
C LYS A 229 26.29 -15.67 -11.15
N LYS A 230 25.67 -14.90 -10.25
CA LYS A 230 24.40 -15.24 -9.59
C LYS A 230 23.17 -14.78 -10.37
N LEU A 231 23.33 -13.99 -11.43
CA LEU A 231 22.22 -13.51 -12.26
C LEU A 231 21.75 -14.52 -13.32
N PHE A 232 22.49 -15.62 -13.50
CA PHE A 232 22.23 -16.62 -14.53
C PHE A 232 22.15 -18.08 -13.99
N LEU A 233 21.95 -18.24 -12.69
CA LEU A 233 21.58 -19.50 -12.05
C LEU A 233 20.09 -19.50 -11.70
#